data_a3e5d4f2eb4a86af31169c259215e316
#
_entry.id   a3e5d4f2eb4a86af31169c259215e316
#
_cell.length_a   1.000
_cell.length_b   1.000
_cell.length_c   1.000
_cell.angle_alpha   90.00
_cell.angle_beta   90.00
_cell.angle_gamma   90.00
#
_symmetry.space_group_name_H-M   'P 1'
#
loop_
_entity.id
_entity.type
_entity.pdbx_description
1 polymer ?
#
loop_
_entity_poly.entity_id
_entity_poly.type
_entity_poly.pdbx_seq_one_letter_code
_entity_poly.pdbx_strand_id
1 'polypeptide(L)'
;MRIKEVVKALEAWAPPVLQEEYDNCGLQTGDPEAEVTEALLTLDCTEEVVAEAVQNKCGLIIAHHPVIFKGIRSLTGRNDVERTLLAAIRANVAIYAIHTNLDNVIDGVNGEIAARLGLKPLHVLDPKQGQLRKLVVFVPLEHADAVRDAMFAAGAGHVGGYDECSFNLEGNGTFRAGEGTSPFVGKPGERHAEAEVRVEVLCPATLEHAALAAMRSAHPYEEVAYDLYPVLNGHPCIGSGLLAEWDEPLDEGAFLDKLKAVFGSPAIRHTSFTGKPVKRVALCGGSGAFLIGKAMAAGADAYVTGDVKYHEFFQPEGRMLLADIGHFESEQFTPNLIQSRLARILPTFATRLSKTGTNPIHFH
;
A
#
# COMPACT_ATOMS: atom_id res chain seq x y z
N MET A 1 24.55 -1.91 -4.57
CA MET A 1 23.28 -2.62 -4.32
C MET A 1 22.64 -2.89 -5.67
N ARG A 2 21.99 -4.04 -5.87
CA ARG A 2 21.29 -4.31 -7.13
C ARG A 2 19.90 -3.67 -7.11
N ILE A 3 19.41 -3.26 -8.29
CA ILE A 3 18.08 -2.64 -8.42
C ILE A 3 16.99 -3.52 -7.80
N LYS A 4 17.01 -4.84 -8.06
CA LYS A 4 16.05 -5.79 -7.46
C LYS A 4 15.99 -5.78 -5.93
N GLU A 5 17.10 -5.45 -5.26
CA GLU A 5 17.14 -5.39 -3.80
C GLU A 5 16.42 -4.13 -3.27
N VAL A 6 16.58 -3.00 -3.98
CA VAL A 6 15.84 -1.77 -3.70
C VAL A 6 14.36 -1.96 -3.97
N VAL A 7 14.02 -2.55 -5.13
CA VAL A 7 12.65 -2.88 -5.53
C VAL A 7 11.98 -3.78 -4.49
N LYS A 8 12.63 -4.88 -4.10
CA LYS A 8 12.09 -5.79 -3.07
C LYS A 8 11.80 -5.09 -1.74
N ALA A 9 12.63 -4.13 -1.36
CA ALA A 9 12.42 -3.37 -0.13
C ALA A 9 11.22 -2.42 -0.22
N LEU A 10 10.97 -1.80 -1.38
CA LEU A 10 9.78 -0.98 -1.64
C LEU A 10 8.53 -1.84 -1.73
N GLU A 11 8.59 -2.97 -2.43
CA GLU A 11 7.46 -3.90 -2.58
C GLU A 11 7.08 -4.62 -1.28
N ALA A 12 8.01 -4.77 -0.34
CA ALA A 12 7.70 -5.25 1.01
C ALA A 12 6.86 -4.23 1.81
N TRP A 13 6.97 -2.94 1.49
CA TRP A 13 6.15 -1.88 2.10
C TRP A 13 4.82 -1.70 1.38
N ALA A 14 4.85 -1.55 0.06
CA ALA A 14 3.68 -1.35 -0.79
C ALA A 14 3.69 -2.39 -1.93
N PRO A 15 3.20 -3.62 -1.67
CA PRO A 15 3.21 -4.70 -2.66
C PRO A 15 2.47 -4.33 -3.95
N PRO A 16 2.99 -4.66 -5.15
CA PRO A 16 2.34 -4.34 -6.42
C PRO A 16 0.92 -4.93 -6.56
N VAL A 17 0.62 -6.02 -5.86
CA VAL A 17 -0.74 -6.61 -5.83
C VAL A 17 -1.79 -5.67 -5.24
N LEU A 18 -1.37 -4.62 -4.52
CA LEU A 18 -2.26 -3.62 -3.95
C LEU A 18 -2.59 -2.48 -4.92
N GLN A 19 -1.95 -2.41 -6.09
CA GLN A 19 -2.27 -1.40 -7.10
C GLN A 19 -3.71 -1.51 -7.59
N GLU A 20 -4.22 -0.46 -8.22
CA GLU A 20 -5.50 -0.49 -8.90
C GLU A 20 -5.38 -1.25 -10.24
N GLU A 21 -6.48 -1.83 -10.73
CA GLU A 21 -6.49 -2.68 -11.94
C GLU A 21 -6.01 -1.95 -13.21
N TYR A 22 -6.19 -0.63 -13.25
CA TYR A 22 -5.78 0.21 -14.39
C TYR A 22 -4.34 0.68 -14.32
N ASP A 23 -3.66 0.43 -13.19
CA ASP A 23 -2.33 0.97 -12.89
C ASP A 23 -1.20 0.07 -13.41
N ASN A 24 0.02 0.61 -13.41
CA ASN A 24 1.22 -0.06 -13.86
C ASN A 24 2.42 0.27 -12.96
N CYS A 25 2.35 -0.16 -11.69
CA CYS A 25 3.47 -0.05 -10.75
C CYS A 25 4.61 -1.02 -11.10
N GLY A 26 5.80 -0.76 -10.54
CA GLY A 26 6.95 -1.64 -10.69
C GLY A 26 8.05 -1.09 -11.60
N LEU A 27 8.97 -1.95 -12.01
CA LEU A 27 10.10 -1.57 -12.86
C LEU A 27 9.62 -1.30 -14.28
N GLN A 28 9.68 -0.03 -14.70
CA GLN A 28 9.21 0.44 -16.00
C GLN A 28 10.24 0.19 -17.12
N THR A 29 11.53 0.34 -16.80
CA THR A 29 12.66 0.07 -17.69
C THR A 29 13.93 -0.12 -16.86
N GLY A 30 14.91 -0.82 -17.44
CA GLY A 30 16.20 -1.12 -16.81
C GLY A 30 16.40 -2.60 -16.51
N ASP A 31 17.61 -2.96 -16.10
CA ASP A 31 17.99 -4.32 -15.72
C ASP A 31 17.89 -4.47 -14.18
N PRO A 32 17.03 -5.36 -13.66
CA PRO A 32 16.92 -5.59 -12.22
C PRO A 32 18.21 -6.10 -11.55
N GLU A 33 19.11 -6.71 -12.32
CA GLU A 33 20.41 -7.19 -11.82
C GLU A 33 21.51 -6.11 -11.84
N ALA A 34 21.27 -4.95 -12.47
CA ALA A 34 22.23 -3.86 -12.51
C ALA A 34 22.54 -3.32 -11.12
N GLU A 35 23.82 -2.95 -10.91
CA GLU A 35 24.26 -2.32 -9.66
C GLU A 35 24.04 -0.82 -9.71
N VAL A 36 23.49 -0.28 -8.63
CA VAL A 36 23.26 1.15 -8.44
C VAL A 36 23.77 1.60 -7.08
N THR A 37 24.28 2.82 -7.03
CA THR A 37 24.81 3.43 -5.81
C THR A 37 23.87 4.47 -5.21
N GLU A 38 23.10 5.14 -6.06
CA GLU A 38 22.18 6.21 -5.67
C GLU A 38 20.91 6.18 -6.54
N ALA A 39 19.76 6.50 -5.96
CA ALA A 39 18.50 6.72 -6.68
C ALA A 39 18.06 8.19 -6.61
N LEU A 40 17.49 8.69 -7.71
CA LEU A 40 16.77 9.96 -7.77
C LEU A 40 15.29 9.72 -7.51
N LEU A 41 14.71 10.47 -6.58
CA LEU A 41 13.30 10.36 -6.16
C LEU A 41 12.52 11.54 -6.73
N THR A 42 11.37 11.27 -7.34
CA THR A 42 10.53 12.28 -7.99
C THR A 42 9.05 11.93 -7.88
N LEU A 43 8.17 12.93 -8.09
CA LEU A 43 6.74 12.66 -8.29
C LEU A 43 6.51 12.12 -9.69
N ASP A 44 6.89 12.90 -10.71
CA ASP A 44 6.78 12.53 -12.12
C ASP A 44 8.17 12.31 -12.72
N CYS A 45 8.31 11.38 -13.65
CA CYS A 45 9.54 11.16 -14.38
C CYS A 45 9.42 11.72 -15.80
N THR A 46 10.10 12.85 -16.06
CA THR A 46 10.18 13.53 -17.36
C THR A 46 11.57 13.37 -18.00
N GLU A 47 11.76 13.86 -19.24
CA GLU A 47 13.07 13.90 -19.89
C GLU A 47 14.08 14.70 -19.05
N GLU A 48 13.66 15.82 -18.44
CA GLU A 48 14.49 16.67 -17.59
C GLU A 48 14.91 15.94 -16.31
N VAL A 49 14.02 15.15 -15.72
CA VAL A 49 14.34 14.31 -14.54
C VAL A 49 15.34 13.22 -14.91
N VAL A 50 15.22 12.61 -16.10
CA VAL A 50 16.23 11.65 -16.58
C VAL A 50 17.57 12.36 -16.78
N ALA A 51 17.60 13.56 -17.35
CA ALA A 51 18.83 14.33 -17.51
C ALA A 51 19.45 14.70 -16.15
N GLU A 52 18.65 15.04 -15.15
CA GLU A 52 19.09 15.27 -13.78
C GLU A 52 19.70 14.01 -13.15
N ALA A 53 19.09 12.85 -13.35
CA ALA A 53 19.61 11.57 -12.86
C ALA A 53 20.98 11.26 -13.48
N VAL A 54 21.15 11.46 -14.77
CA VAL A 54 22.43 11.30 -15.49
C VAL A 54 23.50 12.25 -14.94
N GLN A 55 23.16 13.53 -14.78
CA GLN A 55 24.08 14.55 -14.25
C GLN A 55 24.55 14.20 -12.83
N ASN A 56 23.67 13.66 -12.00
CA ASN A 56 23.97 13.25 -10.63
C ASN A 56 24.50 11.81 -10.51
N LYS A 57 24.66 11.08 -11.63
CA LYS A 57 25.11 9.68 -11.68
C LYS A 57 24.17 8.70 -10.93
N CYS A 58 22.87 9.02 -10.86
CA CYS A 58 21.87 8.13 -10.32
C CYS A 58 21.51 7.08 -11.36
N GLY A 59 21.75 5.81 -11.07
CA GLY A 59 21.42 4.70 -11.99
C GLY A 59 19.97 4.23 -11.90
N LEU A 60 19.20 4.76 -10.94
CA LEU A 60 17.79 4.44 -10.72
C LEU A 60 16.99 5.72 -10.47
N ILE A 61 15.84 5.85 -11.10
CA ILE A 61 14.81 6.83 -10.75
C ILE A 61 13.67 6.07 -10.08
N ILE A 62 13.23 6.54 -8.91
CA ILE A 62 12.03 6.06 -8.25
C ILE A 62 11.00 7.18 -8.35
N ALA A 63 9.96 6.96 -9.15
CA ALA A 63 8.88 7.90 -9.38
C ALA A 63 7.60 7.43 -8.69
N HIS A 64 6.76 8.37 -8.25
CA HIS A 64 5.41 8.02 -7.83
C HIS A 64 4.57 7.62 -9.05
N HIS A 65 4.44 8.51 -10.02
CA HIS A 65 3.67 8.25 -11.22
C HIS A 65 4.42 7.37 -12.23
N PRO A 66 3.76 6.35 -12.82
CA PRO A 66 4.38 5.52 -13.84
C PRO A 66 4.53 6.30 -15.15
N VAL A 67 5.70 6.21 -15.79
CA VAL A 67 5.91 6.75 -17.13
C VAL A 67 5.07 5.97 -18.15
N ILE A 68 4.99 4.65 -17.98
CA ILE A 68 4.17 3.77 -18.82
C ILE A 68 2.84 3.53 -18.14
N PHE A 69 1.91 4.45 -18.26
CA PHE A 69 0.54 4.27 -17.74
C PHE A 69 -0.33 3.41 -18.67
N LYS A 70 -0.14 3.54 -20.00
CA LYS A 70 -0.81 2.73 -21.02
C LYS A 70 0.21 1.97 -21.83
N GLY A 71 -0.11 0.75 -22.23
CA GLY A 71 0.78 -0.10 -23.01
C GLY A 71 1.37 0.63 -24.25
N ILE A 72 2.67 0.50 -24.45
CA ILE A 72 3.41 1.15 -25.54
C ILE A 72 3.42 0.22 -26.74
N ARG A 73 3.07 0.77 -27.94
CA ARG A 73 3.09 0.02 -29.21
C ARG A 73 4.33 0.28 -30.05
N SER A 74 4.99 1.41 -29.84
CA SER A 74 6.21 1.81 -30.53
C SER A 74 7.04 2.74 -29.66
N LEU A 75 8.35 2.80 -29.91
CA LEU A 75 9.30 3.63 -29.19
C LEU A 75 10.10 4.46 -30.21
N THR A 76 9.52 5.59 -30.64
CA THR A 76 10.04 6.41 -31.74
C THR A 76 10.27 7.87 -31.35
N GLY A 77 9.93 8.25 -30.09
CA GLY A 77 10.11 9.62 -29.58
C GLY A 77 9.00 10.61 -29.99
N ARG A 78 7.83 10.11 -30.36
CA ARG A 78 6.72 10.97 -30.85
C ARG A 78 6.02 11.75 -29.75
N ASN A 79 6.08 11.26 -28.53
CA ASN A 79 5.44 11.88 -27.36
C ASN A 79 6.40 11.88 -26.17
N ASP A 80 6.02 12.56 -25.09
CA ASP A 80 6.84 12.73 -23.90
C ASP A 80 7.23 11.37 -23.26
N VAL A 81 6.29 10.44 -23.17
CA VAL A 81 6.52 9.09 -22.62
C VAL A 81 7.60 8.35 -23.42
N GLU A 82 7.47 8.33 -24.77
CA GLU A 82 8.46 7.68 -25.64
C GLU A 82 9.85 8.34 -25.53
N ARG A 83 9.90 9.70 -25.46
CA ARG A 83 11.18 10.43 -25.34
C ARG A 83 11.84 10.18 -23.98
N THR A 84 11.06 10.24 -22.89
CA THR A 84 11.56 9.94 -21.53
C THR A 84 12.15 8.54 -21.44
N LEU A 85 11.44 7.53 -21.97
CA LEU A 85 11.93 6.13 -21.99
C LEU A 85 13.17 5.97 -22.84
N LEU A 86 13.20 6.56 -24.04
CA LEU A 86 14.38 6.53 -24.91
C LEU A 86 15.59 7.21 -24.26
N ALA A 87 15.39 8.32 -23.54
CA ALA A 87 16.45 8.99 -22.80
C ALA A 87 16.98 8.08 -21.68
N ALA A 88 16.11 7.49 -20.88
CA ALA A 88 16.48 6.58 -19.79
C ALA A 88 17.21 5.34 -20.29
N ILE A 89 16.70 4.67 -21.34
CA ILE A 89 17.33 3.49 -21.95
C ILE A 89 18.73 3.81 -22.50
N ARG A 90 18.87 4.92 -23.23
CA ARG A 90 20.18 5.35 -23.79
C ARG A 90 21.20 5.70 -22.73
N ALA A 91 20.73 6.23 -21.60
CA ALA A 91 21.57 6.60 -20.45
C ALA A 91 21.82 5.43 -19.50
N ASN A 92 21.22 4.26 -19.72
CA ASN A 92 21.23 3.12 -18.81
C ASN A 92 20.74 3.48 -17.40
N VAL A 93 19.69 4.30 -17.31
CA VAL A 93 19.00 4.67 -16.07
C VAL A 93 17.71 3.86 -15.98
N ALA A 94 17.55 3.12 -14.89
CA ALA A 94 16.33 2.39 -14.62
C ALA A 94 15.24 3.32 -14.04
N ILE A 95 13.98 3.01 -14.34
CA ILE A 95 12.82 3.73 -13.79
C ILE A 95 11.92 2.73 -13.08
N TYR A 96 11.63 2.97 -11.81
CA TYR A 96 10.68 2.23 -10.99
C TYR A 96 9.54 3.15 -10.57
N ALA A 97 8.29 2.68 -10.71
CA ALA A 97 7.09 3.42 -10.28
C ALA A 97 6.47 2.77 -9.03
N ILE A 98 6.13 3.60 -8.04
CA ILE A 98 5.40 3.21 -6.83
C ILE A 98 4.22 4.18 -6.68
N HIS A 99 3.05 3.78 -7.18
CA HIS A 99 1.89 4.64 -7.43
C HIS A 99 0.69 4.21 -6.56
N THR A 100 -0.39 3.70 -7.14
CA THR A 100 -1.60 3.37 -6.36
C THR A 100 -1.39 2.25 -5.34
N ASN A 101 -0.39 1.40 -5.48
CA ASN A 101 0.01 0.49 -4.42
C ASN A 101 0.49 1.22 -3.15
N LEU A 102 1.16 2.38 -3.29
CA LEU A 102 1.57 3.23 -2.18
C LEU A 102 0.39 4.04 -1.62
N ASP A 103 -0.58 4.42 -2.46
CA ASP A 103 -1.81 5.09 -2.02
C ASP A 103 -2.68 4.18 -1.17
N ASN A 104 -2.64 2.87 -1.45
CA ASN A 104 -3.47 1.86 -0.82
C ASN A 104 -2.90 1.29 0.49
N VAL A 105 -1.79 1.82 1.01
CA VAL A 105 -1.28 1.48 2.34
C VAL A 105 -1.44 2.66 3.30
N ILE A 106 -1.83 2.37 4.54
CA ILE A 106 -2.18 3.41 5.54
C ILE A 106 -1.02 4.37 5.85
N ASP A 107 0.23 3.89 5.81
CA ASP A 107 1.46 4.66 6.01
C ASP A 107 2.09 5.14 4.68
N GLY A 108 1.31 5.14 3.60
CA GLY A 108 1.65 5.65 2.29
C GLY A 108 1.32 7.13 2.10
N VAL A 109 0.92 7.52 0.88
CA VAL A 109 0.65 8.92 0.51
C VAL A 109 -0.37 9.57 1.43
N ASN A 110 -1.51 8.90 1.68
CA ASN A 110 -2.56 9.43 2.54
C ASN A 110 -2.11 9.58 4.02
N GLY A 111 -1.26 8.67 4.49
CA GLY A 111 -0.63 8.76 5.79
C GLY A 111 0.32 9.96 5.91
N GLU A 112 1.11 10.25 4.87
CA GLU A 112 1.99 11.43 4.82
C GLU A 112 1.18 12.73 4.83
N ILE A 113 0.07 12.81 4.07
CA ILE A 113 -0.85 13.96 4.11
C ILE A 113 -1.37 14.17 5.53
N ALA A 114 -1.85 13.10 6.19
CA ALA A 114 -2.34 13.18 7.57
C ALA A 114 -1.24 13.65 8.55
N ALA A 115 -0.05 13.10 8.44
CA ALA A 115 1.09 13.46 9.30
C ALA A 115 1.46 14.94 9.15
N ARG A 116 1.50 15.47 7.93
CA ARG A 116 1.76 16.89 7.64
C ARG A 116 0.73 17.82 8.24
N LEU A 117 -0.52 17.40 8.27
CA LEU A 117 -1.61 18.14 8.89
C LEU A 117 -1.64 17.99 10.43
N GLY A 118 -0.89 17.04 10.99
CA GLY A 118 -0.95 16.68 12.40
C GLY A 118 -2.22 15.95 12.78
N LEU A 119 -2.82 15.22 11.83
CA LEU A 119 -3.98 14.37 12.03
C LEU A 119 -3.55 12.98 12.55
N LYS A 120 -4.40 12.37 13.36
CA LYS A 120 -4.25 10.98 13.82
C LYS A 120 -5.03 10.06 12.88
N PRO A 121 -4.37 9.15 12.15
CA PRO A 121 -5.05 8.17 11.31
C PRO A 121 -5.98 7.27 12.12
N LEU A 122 -7.18 7.00 11.57
CA LEU A 122 -8.16 6.07 12.14
C LEU A 122 -8.17 4.76 11.35
N HIS A 123 -8.51 4.83 10.07
CA HIS A 123 -8.54 3.68 9.16
C HIS A 123 -8.59 4.16 7.70
N VAL A 124 -8.28 3.27 6.75
CA VAL A 124 -8.50 3.55 5.33
C VAL A 124 -9.98 3.81 5.05
N LEU A 125 -10.27 4.72 4.13
CA LEU A 125 -11.64 5.16 3.88
C LEU A 125 -12.46 4.12 3.10
N ASP A 126 -11.86 3.47 2.13
CA ASP A 126 -12.45 2.36 1.36
C ASP A 126 -11.54 1.12 1.39
N PRO A 127 -11.75 0.19 2.34
CA PRO A 127 -10.93 -1.00 2.47
C PRO A 127 -10.98 -1.88 1.22
N LYS A 128 -9.80 -2.25 0.71
CA LYS A 128 -9.67 -3.14 -0.44
C LYS A 128 -10.15 -4.55 -0.07
N GLN A 129 -11.04 -5.11 -0.91
CA GLN A 129 -11.61 -6.43 -0.67
C GLN A 129 -10.59 -7.55 -0.94
N GLY A 130 -10.81 -8.72 -0.33
CA GLY A 130 -9.99 -9.90 -0.59
C GLY A 130 -8.57 -9.85 -0.01
N GLN A 131 -8.27 -8.91 0.89
CA GLN A 131 -6.94 -8.76 1.50
C GLN A 131 -6.70 -9.62 2.74
N LEU A 132 -7.70 -10.39 3.15
CA LEU A 132 -7.61 -11.26 4.32
C LEU A 132 -8.00 -12.70 4.00
N ARG A 133 -7.32 -13.64 4.68
CA ARG A 133 -7.60 -15.07 4.66
C ARG A 133 -7.81 -15.57 6.07
N LYS A 134 -8.68 -16.57 6.21
CA LYS A 134 -8.75 -17.42 7.39
C LYS A 134 -7.95 -18.68 7.09
N LEU A 135 -6.80 -18.85 7.71
CA LEU A 135 -6.04 -20.11 7.67
C LEU A 135 -6.49 -20.98 8.83
N VAL A 136 -6.88 -22.20 8.52
CA VAL A 136 -7.30 -23.23 9.46
C VAL A 136 -6.37 -24.42 9.30
N VAL A 137 -5.84 -24.96 10.39
CA VAL A 137 -5.00 -26.17 10.39
C VAL A 137 -5.40 -27.09 11.52
N PHE A 138 -5.29 -28.40 11.30
CA PHE A 138 -5.60 -29.45 12.28
C PHE A 138 -4.30 -30.06 12.76
N VAL A 139 -4.01 -29.94 14.05
CA VAL A 139 -2.68 -30.22 14.62
C VAL A 139 -2.82 -31.13 15.84
N PRO A 140 -2.01 -32.19 15.99
CA PRO A 140 -1.96 -32.95 17.23
C PRO A 140 -1.72 -32.06 18.45
N LEU A 141 -2.41 -32.34 19.57
CA LEU A 141 -2.42 -31.49 20.76
C LEU A 141 -1.02 -31.01 21.21
N GLU A 142 -0.04 -31.92 21.21
CA GLU A 142 1.34 -31.65 21.67
C GLU A 142 2.12 -30.71 20.73
N HIS A 143 1.65 -30.52 19.47
CA HIS A 143 2.33 -29.71 18.45
C HIS A 143 1.62 -28.39 18.16
N ALA A 144 0.44 -28.16 18.75
CA ALA A 144 -0.41 -26.99 18.41
C ALA A 144 0.30 -25.65 18.68
N ASP A 145 1.03 -25.53 19.79
CA ASP A 145 1.74 -24.29 20.14
C ASP A 145 2.84 -23.99 19.13
N ALA A 146 3.65 -24.97 18.77
CA ALA A 146 4.77 -24.79 17.83
C ALA A 146 4.28 -24.38 16.43
N VAL A 147 3.19 -24.99 15.95
CA VAL A 147 2.60 -24.65 14.63
C VAL A 147 1.98 -23.26 14.67
N ARG A 148 1.29 -22.90 15.75
CA ARG A 148 0.69 -21.58 15.94
C ARG A 148 1.75 -20.48 15.99
N ASP A 149 2.82 -20.68 16.77
CA ASP A 149 3.93 -19.73 16.90
C ASP A 149 4.65 -19.51 15.56
N ALA A 150 4.81 -20.58 14.76
CA ALA A 150 5.37 -20.47 13.42
C ALA A 150 4.51 -19.60 12.48
N MET A 151 3.17 -19.73 12.56
CA MET A 151 2.26 -18.88 11.78
C MET A 151 2.31 -17.41 12.25
N PHE A 152 2.42 -17.16 13.57
CA PHE A 152 2.55 -15.82 14.13
C PHE A 152 3.87 -15.18 13.72
N ALA A 153 4.97 -15.91 13.80
CA ALA A 153 6.28 -15.43 13.33
C ALA A 153 6.30 -15.08 11.83
N ALA A 154 5.45 -15.73 11.03
CA ALA A 154 5.25 -15.41 9.61
C ALA A 154 4.30 -14.22 9.37
N GLY A 155 3.76 -13.59 10.42
CA GLY A 155 2.92 -12.40 10.36
C GLY A 155 1.41 -12.67 10.31
N ALA A 156 0.96 -13.90 10.55
CA ALA A 156 -0.46 -14.18 10.75
C ALA A 156 -0.89 -13.82 12.18
N GLY A 157 -2.23 -13.78 12.43
CA GLY A 157 -2.78 -13.60 13.77
C GLY A 157 -2.86 -12.15 14.25
N HIS A 158 -2.83 -11.15 13.37
CA HIS A 158 -3.03 -9.75 13.75
C HIS A 158 -4.50 -9.34 13.60
N VAL A 159 -5.06 -8.73 14.65
CA VAL A 159 -6.43 -8.19 14.66
C VAL A 159 -6.42 -6.82 15.36
N GLY A 160 -6.47 -5.75 14.59
CA GLY A 160 -6.35 -4.39 15.12
C GLY A 160 -5.00 -4.17 15.80
N GLY A 161 -5.02 -3.79 17.07
CA GLY A 161 -3.81 -3.58 17.89
C GLY A 161 -3.35 -4.83 18.64
N TYR A 162 -3.92 -6.02 18.34
CA TYR A 162 -3.55 -7.28 18.97
C TYR A 162 -2.79 -8.17 18.00
N ASP A 163 -1.77 -8.84 18.47
CA ASP A 163 -1.01 -9.88 17.79
C ASP A 163 -1.28 -11.26 18.40
N GLU A 164 -0.73 -12.31 17.80
CA GLU A 164 -0.88 -13.69 18.24
C GLU A 164 -2.33 -14.16 18.44
N CYS A 165 -3.27 -13.56 17.69
CA CYS A 165 -4.69 -13.89 17.75
C CYS A 165 -4.98 -15.20 17.00
N SER A 166 -5.50 -16.20 17.73
CA SER A 166 -6.02 -17.44 17.18
C SER A 166 -7.31 -17.85 17.87
N PHE A 167 -8.08 -18.70 17.20
CA PHE A 167 -9.17 -19.43 17.83
C PHE A 167 -8.86 -20.91 17.77
N ASN A 168 -8.95 -21.60 18.91
CA ASN A 168 -8.55 -22.99 19.02
C ASN A 168 -9.73 -23.84 19.50
N LEU A 169 -9.95 -24.98 18.85
CA LEU A 169 -11.01 -25.93 19.19
C LEU A 169 -10.46 -27.34 19.17
N GLU A 170 -10.55 -28.06 20.30
CA GLU A 170 -10.18 -29.45 20.40
C GLU A 170 -11.19 -30.36 19.72
N GLY A 171 -10.72 -31.39 19.04
CA GLY A 171 -11.53 -32.36 18.33
C GLY A 171 -10.76 -33.65 18.04
N ASN A 172 -11.36 -34.50 17.20
CA ASN A 172 -10.72 -35.73 16.74
C ASN A 172 -10.67 -35.74 15.22
N GLY A 173 -9.44 -35.77 14.66
CA GLY A 173 -9.21 -36.04 13.25
C GLY A 173 -9.26 -37.55 12.98
N THR A 174 -9.75 -37.95 11.81
CA THR A 174 -9.70 -39.36 11.39
C THR A 174 -9.11 -39.46 10.01
N PHE A 175 -8.19 -40.43 9.83
CA PHE A 175 -7.60 -40.72 8.53
C PHE A 175 -7.26 -42.20 8.41
N ARG A 176 -6.93 -42.63 7.19
CA ARG A 176 -6.39 -43.96 6.91
C ARG A 176 -5.23 -43.80 5.95
N ALA A 177 -4.05 -44.07 6.45
CA ALA A 177 -2.82 -44.01 5.66
C ALA A 177 -2.84 -45.07 4.56
N GLY A 178 -2.49 -44.71 3.32
CA GLY A 178 -2.36 -45.60 2.18
C GLY A 178 -1.03 -46.39 2.18
N GLU A 179 -0.89 -47.31 1.22
CA GLU A 179 0.40 -47.99 0.99
C GLU A 179 1.42 -46.97 0.46
N GLY A 180 2.63 -47.04 1.01
CA GLY A 180 3.74 -46.14 0.62
C GLY A 180 3.80 -44.81 1.36
N THR A 181 2.87 -44.53 2.29
CA THR A 181 2.93 -43.37 3.18
C THR A 181 3.71 -43.70 4.45
N SER A 182 4.26 -42.68 5.12
CA SER A 182 4.94 -42.77 6.40
C SER A 182 4.24 -41.93 7.47
N PRO A 183 3.06 -42.39 7.97
CA PRO A 183 2.25 -41.58 8.87
C PRO A 183 3.00 -41.35 10.20
N PHE A 184 2.93 -40.10 10.71
CA PHE A 184 3.50 -39.74 12.02
C PHE A 184 2.84 -40.55 13.18
N VAL A 185 1.52 -40.80 13.08
CA VAL A 185 0.72 -41.61 14.00
C VAL A 185 -0.13 -42.61 13.22
N GLY A 186 -0.53 -43.71 13.85
CA GLY A 186 -1.31 -44.78 13.22
C GLY A 186 -0.48 -45.72 12.36
N LYS A 187 -1.17 -46.59 11.56
CA LYS A 187 -0.53 -47.57 10.67
C LYS A 187 -1.17 -47.57 9.30
N PRO A 188 -0.41 -47.82 8.21
CA PRO A 188 -0.95 -47.93 6.88
C PRO A 188 -2.07 -49.05 6.82
N GLY A 189 -3.17 -48.73 6.11
CA GLY A 189 -4.30 -49.61 5.93
C GLY A 189 -5.33 -49.59 7.05
N GLU A 190 -5.03 -49.08 8.24
CA GLU A 190 -5.92 -48.98 9.38
C GLU A 190 -6.51 -47.55 9.51
N ARG A 191 -7.78 -47.45 9.94
CA ARG A 191 -8.35 -46.12 10.29
C ARG A 191 -7.83 -45.75 11.67
N HIS A 192 -7.21 -44.58 11.73
CA HIS A 192 -6.73 -43.98 12.97
C HIS A 192 -7.61 -42.78 13.34
N ALA A 193 -7.77 -42.54 14.65
CA ALA A 193 -8.39 -41.32 15.18
C ALA A 193 -7.37 -40.64 16.12
N GLU A 194 -7.06 -39.40 15.84
CA GLU A 194 -6.09 -38.62 16.62
C GLU A 194 -6.77 -37.44 17.29
N ALA A 195 -6.38 -37.13 18.53
CA ALA A 195 -6.81 -35.92 19.21
C ALA A 195 -6.07 -34.72 18.65
N GLU A 196 -6.79 -33.79 18.06
CA GLU A 196 -6.24 -32.63 17.37
C GLU A 196 -6.86 -31.32 17.84
N VAL A 197 -6.11 -30.25 17.70
CA VAL A 197 -6.61 -28.87 17.81
C VAL A 197 -6.83 -28.32 16.41
N ARG A 198 -8.03 -27.84 16.14
CA ARG A 198 -8.30 -26.95 15.03
C ARG A 198 -7.86 -25.54 15.40
N VAL A 199 -6.79 -25.06 14.78
CA VAL A 199 -6.22 -23.71 14.97
C VAL A 199 -6.69 -22.84 13.82
N GLU A 200 -7.34 -21.70 14.13
CA GLU A 200 -7.78 -20.72 13.16
C GLU A 200 -7.04 -19.40 13.38
N VAL A 201 -6.43 -18.85 12.32
CA VAL A 201 -5.76 -17.54 12.37
C VAL A 201 -6.20 -16.67 11.20
N LEU A 202 -6.24 -15.34 11.42
CA LEU A 202 -6.41 -14.38 10.34
C LEU A 202 -5.03 -14.10 9.72
N CYS A 203 -4.96 -14.10 8.39
CA CYS A 203 -3.70 -13.90 7.65
C CYS A 203 -3.92 -12.89 6.52
N PRO A 204 -3.08 -11.84 6.40
CA PRO A 204 -3.06 -11.01 5.21
C PRO A 204 -2.79 -11.83 3.95
N ALA A 205 -3.50 -11.56 2.86
CA ALA A 205 -3.33 -12.28 1.60
C ALA A 205 -1.88 -12.19 1.05
N THR A 206 -1.20 -11.10 1.31
CA THR A 206 0.21 -10.88 0.94
C THR A 206 1.19 -11.79 1.69
N LEU A 207 0.79 -12.33 2.84
CA LEU A 207 1.60 -13.22 3.68
C LEU A 207 1.16 -14.69 3.59
N GLU A 208 0.15 -15.01 2.77
CA GLU A 208 -0.42 -16.35 2.62
C GLU A 208 0.64 -17.43 2.40
N HIS A 209 1.52 -17.25 1.40
CA HIS A 209 2.57 -18.21 1.09
C HIS A 209 3.57 -18.39 2.24
N ALA A 210 3.96 -17.31 2.90
CA ALA A 210 4.89 -17.36 4.03
C ALA A 210 4.27 -18.08 5.24
N ALA A 211 3.01 -17.77 5.56
CA ALA A 211 2.28 -18.41 6.64
C ALA A 211 2.07 -19.92 6.40
N LEU A 212 1.68 -20.29 5.17
CA LEU A 212 1.54 -21.70 4.77
C LEU A 212 2.87 -22.46 4.83
N ALA A 213 3.97 -21.86 4.38
CA ALA A 213 5.29 -22.48 4.43
C ALA A 213 5.74 -22.69 5.89
N ALA A 214 5.58 -21.68 6.75
CA ALA A 214 5.91 -21.77 8.17
C ALA A 214 5.07 -22.83 8.90
N MET A 215 3.76 -22.84 8.66
CA MET A 215 2.82 -23.82 9.20
C MET A 215 3.24 -25.24 8.84
N ARG A 216 3.47 -25.52 7.54
CA ARG A 216 3.89 -26.85 7.06
C ARG A 216 5.23 -27.28 7.63
N SER A 217 6.20 -26.37 7.76
CA SER A 217 7.51 -26.69 8.32
C SER A 217 7.48 -27.05 9.79
N ALA A 218 6.55 -26.48 10.56
CA ALA A 218 6.39 -26.77 11.99
C ALA A 218 5.48 -27.97 12.27
N HIS A 219 4.68 -28.38 11.29
CA HIS A 219 3.72 -29.47 11.45
C HIS A 219 4.39 -30.84 11.42
N PRO A 220 4.04 -31.80 12.31
CA PRO A 220 4.67 -33.11 12.36
C PRO A 220 4.25 -34.05 11.22
N TYR A 221 3.12 -33.79 10.54
CA TYR A 221 2.60 -34.66 9.47
C TYR A 221 3.31 -34.40 8.14
N GLU A 222 3.55 -35.48 7.36
CA GLU A 222 4.06 -35.36 5.99
C GLU A 222 3.06 -34.68 5.04
N GLU A 223 1.75 -34.94 5.25
CA GLU A 223 0.65 -34.31 4.53
C GLU A 223 -0.23 -33.56 5.55
N VAL A 224 -0.21 -32.25 5.49
CA VAL A 224 -0.91 -31.39 6.45
C VAL A 224 -2.34 -31.11 5.97
N ALA A 225 -3.33 -31.43 6.80
CA ALA A 225 -4.71 -31.01 6.58
C ALA A 225 -4.89 -29.54 6.99
N TYR A 226 -5.25 -28.69 6.05
CA TYR A 226 -5.52 -27.28 6.29
C TYR A 226 -6.57 -26.76 5.30
N ASP A 227 -7.24 -25.68 5.68
CA ASP A 227 -8.18 -24.96 4.83
C ASP A 227 -7.78 -23.48 4.76
N LEU A 228 -7.99 -22.86 3.60
CA LEU A 228 -7.79 -21.45 3.39
C LEU A 228 -9.09 -20.81 2.87
N TYR A 229 -9.70 -19.96 3.69
CA TYR A 229 -10.96 -19.29 3.34
C TYR A 229 -10.71 -17.80 3.05
N PRO A 230 -11.22 -17.24 1.93
CA PRO A 230 -11.33 -15.81 1.79
C PRO A 230 -12.35 -15.28 2.81
N VAL A 231 -12.03 -14.15 3.47
CA VAL A 231 -12.98 -13.47 4.35
C VAL A 231 -13.41 -12.14 3.75
N LEU A 232 -14.66 -11.74 4.00
CA LEU A 232 -15.24 -10.51 3.46
C LEU A 232 -14.85 -9.25 4.26
N ASN A 233 -14.17 -9.43 5.38
CA ASN A 233 -13.69 -8.33 6.19
C ASN A 233 -12.66 -7.50 5.39
N GLY A 234 -12.85 -6.18 5.38
CA GLY A 234 -11.85 -5.26 4.85
C GLY A 234 -10.62 -5.21 5.76
N HIS A 235 -9.44 -5.11 5.17
CA HIS A 235 -8.22 -4.88 5.95
C HIS A 235 -8.17 -3.40 6.38
N PRO A 236 -8.03 -3.07 7.69
CA PRO A 236 -8.16 -1.70 8.18
C PRO A 236 -7.04 -0.76 7.68
N CYS A 237 -5.92 -1.31 7.23
CA CYS A 237 -4.74 -0.56 6.79
C CYS A 237 -4.48 -0.65 5.27
N ILE A 238 -5.34 -1.35 4.50
CA ILE A 238 -5.17 -1.52 3.05
C ILE A 238 -6.44 -1.09 2.34
N GLY A 239 -6.33 -0.06 1.50
CA GLY A 239 -7.44 0.50 0.73
C GLY A 239 -7.24 1.97 0.40
N SER A 240 -8.19 2.53 -0.34
CA SER A 240 -8.08 3.89 -0.88
C SER A 240 -8.52 4.95 0.13
N GLY A 241 -7.80 6.05 0.18
CA GLY A 241 -8.06 7.18 1.07
C GLY A 241 -7.86 6.85 2.55
N LEU A 242 -7.98 7.86 3.39
CA LEU A 242 -7.77 7.76 4.84
C LEU A 242 -8.80 8.60 5.58
N LEU A 243 -9.39 8.07 6.66
CA LEU A 243 -10.08 8.85 7.66
C LEU A 243 -9.12 9.13 8.81
N ALA A 244 -9.03 10.39 9.21
CA ALA A 244 -8.16 10.84 10.29
C ALA A 244 -8.83 11.94 11.12
N GLU A 245 -8.35 12.23 12.31
CA GLU A 245 -8.94 13.28 13.14
C GLU A 245 -7.90 14.07 13.95
N TRP A 246 -8.27 15.30 14.35
CA TRP A 246 -7.58 16.05 15.37
C TRP A 246 -8.21 15.82 16.74
N ASP A 247 -7.45 16.05 17.80
CA ASP A 247 -8.00 16.06 19.17
C ASP A 247 -9.01 17.20 19.32
N GLU A 248 -8.64 18.40 18.86
CA GLU A 248 -9.47 19.59 18.91
C GLU A 248 -9.94 20.01 17.50
N PRO A 249 -11.20 20.36 17.31
CA PRO A 249 -11.73 20.78 16.03
C PRO A 249 -11.19 22.16 15.62
N LEU A 250 -11.13 22.41 14.31
CA LEU A 250 -10.81 23.72 13.72
C LEU A 250 -12.05 24.35 13.10
N ASP A 251 -12.07 25.67 13.05
CA ASP A 251 -12.99 26.41 12.16
C ASP A 251 -12.70 26.10 10.69
N GLU A 252 -13.74 26.10 9.83
CA GLU A 252 -13.61 25.75 8.40
C GLU A 252 -12.63 26.67 7.67
N GLY A 253 -12.63 27.97 7.99
CA GLY A 253 -11.70 28.94 7.41
C GLY A 253 -10.25 28.64 7.84
N ALA A 254 -10.03 28.45 9.14
CA ALA A 254 -8.74 28.08 9.69
C ALA A 254 -8.22 26.73 9.13
N PHE A 255 -9.14 25.80 8.86
CA PHE A 255 -8.81 24.53 8.20
C PHE A 255 -8.28 24.75 6.78
N LEU A 256 -8.98 25.57 5.95
CA LEU A 256 -8.52 25.87 4.58
C LEU A 256 -7.18 26.63 4.59
N ASP A 257 -7.01 27.57 5.52
CA ASP A 257 -5.74 28.29 5.70
C ASP A 257 -4.59 27.33 6.06
N LYS A 258 -4.85 26.35 6.92
CA LYS A 258 -3.89 25.30 7.28
C LYS A 258 -3.52 24.44 6.08
N LEU A 259 -4.49 24.00 5.27
CA LEU A 259 -4.24 23.28 4.01
C LEU A 259 -3.34 24.10 3.09
N LYS A 260 -3.67 25.37 2.90
CA LYS A 260 -2.91 26.28 2.05
C LYS A 260 -1.47 26.44 2.52
N ALA A 261 -1.28 26.61 3.83
CA ALA A 261 0.05 26.79 4.43
C ALA A 261 0.91 25.51 4.36
N VAL A 262 0.31 24.34 4.61
CA VAL A 262 1.04 23.06 4.63
C VAL A 262 1.41 22.58 3.22
N PHE A 263 0.49 22.71 2.27
CA PHE A 263 0.68 22.20 0.91
C PHE A 263 1.17 23.26 -0.09
N GLY A 264 1.29 24.52 0.34
CA GLY A 264 1.69 25.60 -0.57
C GLY A 264 0.71 25.82 -1.71
N SER A 265 -0.55 25.34 -1.57
CA SER A 265 -1.56 25.43 -2.62
C SER A 265 -1.89 26.91 -2.91
N PRO A 266 -1.70 27.38 -4.13
CA PRO A 266 -1.96 28.79 -4.48
C PRO A 266 -3.45 29.13 -4.43
N ALA A 267 -4.30 28.15 -4.70
CA ALA A 267 -5.76 28.29 -4.64
C ALA A 267 -6.40 26.95 -4.26
N ILE A 268 -7.38 26.98 -3.34
CA ILE A 268 -8.19 25.81 -2.97
C ILE A 268 -9.59 26.02 -3.53
N ARG A 269 -10.08 25.07 -4.33
CA ARG A 269 -11.48 25.03 -4.74
C ARG A 269 -12.26 24.28 -3.66
N HIS A 270 -13.35 24.85 -3.16
CA HIS A 270 -14.11 24.22 -2.09
C HIS A 270 -15.63 24.47 -2.22
N THR A 271 -16.43 23.63 -1.57
CA THR A 271 -17.87 23.83 -1.42
C THR A 271 -18.17 24.96 -0.45
N SER A 272 -19.39 25.43 -0.40
CA SER A 272 -19.83 26.35 0.65
C SER A 272 -19.54 25.76 2.03
N PHE A 273 -19.27 26.61 2.99
CA PHE A 273 -19.11 26.22 4.40
C PHE A 273 -20.37 25.58 4.94
N THR A 274 -20.20 24.57 5.78
CA THR A 274 -21.30 23.86 6.45
C THR A 274 -21.74 24.57 7.72
N GLY A 275 -20.92 25.50 8.22
CA GLY A 275 -21.10 26.16 9.51
C GLY A 275 -20.77 25.30 10.72
N LYS A 276 -20.05 24.17 10.52
CA LYS A 276 -19.64 23.25 11.56
C LYS A 276 -18.12 23.22 11.69
N PRO A 277 -17.57 22.97 12.89
CA PRO A 277 -16.14 22.79 13.05
C PRO A 277 -15.67 21.48 12.40
N VAL A 278 -14.45 21.48 11.88
CA VAL A 278 -13.80 20.34 11.24
C VAL A 278 -12.94 19.61 12.27
N LYS A 279 -13.31 18.38 12.60
CA LYS A 279 -12.54 17.47 13.47
C LYS A 279 -12.09 16.22 12.70
N ARG A 280 -13.03 15.55 12.02
CA ARG A 280 -12.75 14.37 11.20
C ARG A 280 -12.54 14.77 9.76
N VAL A 281 -11.40 14.38 9.22
CA VAL A 281 -11.00 14.70 7.86
C VAL A 281 -10.78 13.41 7.09
N ALA A 282 -11.49 13.26 5.97
CA ALA A 282 -11.17 12.27 4.97
C ALA A 282 -10.11 12.84 4.01
N LEU A 283 -9.17 12.00 3.57
CA LEU A 283 -8.03 12.36 2.74
C LEU A 283 -7.89 11.40 1.57
N CYS A 284 -7.58 11.92 0.39
CA CYS A 284 -7.11 11.13 -0.74
C CYS A 284 -6.18 11.99 -1.59
N GLY A 285 -4.89 11.65 -1.64
CA GLY A 285 -3.94 12.27 -2.57
C GLY A 285 -4.38 12.05 -4.01
N GLY A 286 -3.98 12.97 -4.90
CA GLY A 286 -4.31 12.91 -6.32
C GLY A 286 -5.82 12.99 -6.60
N SER A 287 -6.30 12.15 -7.48
CA SER A 287 -7.69 12.14 -7.98
C SER A 287 -8.61 11.24 -7.15
N GLY A 288 -9.20 11.78 -6.09
CA GLY A 288 -10.03 11.03 -5.12
C GLY A 288 -11.54 11.30 -5.17
N ALA A 289 -12.07 11.94 -6.20
CA ALA A 289 -13.50 12.29 -6.25
C ALA A 289 -14.46 11.08 -6.09
N PHE A 290 -14.02 9.87 -6.44
CA PHE A 290 -14.77 8.62 -6.29
C PHE A 290 -15.04 8.23 -4.83
N LEU A 291 -14.32 8.82 -3.87
CA LEU A 291 -14.47 8.56 -2.43
C LEU A 291 -15.38 9.55 -1.71
N ILE A 292 -15.93 10.58 -2.37
CA ILE A 292 -16.79 11.59 -1.72
C ILE A 292 -17.94 10.93 -0.95
N GLY A 293 -18.63 9.94 -1.56
CA GLY A 293 -19.71 9.21 -0.90
C GLY A 293 -19.24 8.39 0.31
N LYS A 294 -18.04 7.80 0.24
CA LYS A 294 -17.43 7.06 1.36
C LYS A 294 -17.03 7.99 2.50
N ALA A 295 -16.47 9.16 2.20
CA ALA A 295 -16.12 10.18 3.17
C ALA A 295 -17.36 10.65 3.95
N MET A 296 -18.46 10.92 3.25
CA MET A 296 -19.74 11.27 3.88
C MET A 296 -20.30 10.14 4.75
N ALA A 297 -20.25 8.89 4.26
CA ALA A 297 -20.73 7.73 5.01
C ALA A 297 -19.88 7.45 6.27
N ALA A 298 -18.60 7.78 6.24
CA ALA A 298 -17.69 7.69 7.39
C ALA A 298 -17.87 8.85 8.39
N GLY A 299 -18.73 9.82 8.10
CA GLY A 299 -19.00 10.96 8.97
C GLY A 299 -17.85 11.97 9.02
N ALA A 300 -17.12 12.14 7.90
CA ALA A 300 -16.12 13.20 7.79
C ALA A 300 -16.76 14.58 7.77
N ASP A 301 -16.17 15.54 8.50
CA ASP A 301 -16.56 16.96 8.47
C ASP A 301 -16.01 17.65 7.21
N ALA A 302 -14.82 17.22 6.77
CA ALA A 302 -14.17 17.70 5.55
C ALA A 302 -13.55 16.54 4.75
N TYR A 303 -13.47 16.72 3.43
CA TYR A 303 -12.76 15.82 2.53
C TYR A 303 -11.75 16.61 1.68
N VAL A 304 -10.49 16.16 1.70
CA VAL A 304 -9.37 16.80 0.98
C VAL A 304 -8.89 15.86 -0.12
N THR A 305 -8.81 16.38 -1.36
CA THR A 305 -8.34 15.62 -2.52
C THR A 305 -7.89 16.57 -3.64
N GLY A 306 -7.62 16.07 -4.83
CA GLY A 306 -7.37 16.82 -6.06
C GLY A 306 -8.31 16.42 -7.20
N ASP A 307 -8.20 17.10 -8.35
CA ASP A 307 -8.86 16.79 -9.62
C ASP A 307 -10.40 16.69 -9.56
N VAL A 308 -11.05 17.40 -8.66
CA VAL A 308 -12.50 17.39 -8.53
C VAL A 308 -13.16 18.13 -9.70
N LYS A 309 -14.03 17.45 -10.42
CA LYS A 309 -14.80 18.05 -11.53
C LYS A 309 -15.96 18.88 -11.02
N TYR A 310 -16.41 19.85 -11.84
CA TYR A 310 -17.48 20.79 -11.48
C TYR A 310 -18.70 20.12 -10.85
N HIS A 311 -19.24 19.06 -11.46
CA HIS A 311 -20.45 18.41 -10.97
C HIS A 311 -20.23 17.59 -9.69
N GLU A 312 -19.01 17.22 -9.37
CA GLU A 312 -18.68 16.46 -8.15
C GLU A 312 -18.77 17.34 -6.89
N PHE A 313 -18.58 18.66 -7.01
CA PHE A 313 -18.79 19.62 -5.91
C PHE A 313 -20.23 19.68 -5.37
N PHE A 314 -21.21 19.17 -6.11
CA PHE A 314 -22.59 19.10 -5.62
C PHE A 314 -22.83 17.89 -4.70
N GLN A 315 -22.02 16.84 -4.77
CA GLN A 315 -22.25 15.59 -4.05
C GLN A 315 -22.30 15.73 -2.51
N PRO A 316 -21.52 16.61 -1.86
CA PRO A 316 -21.59 16.77 -0.41
C PRO A 316 -22.91 17.33 0.12
N GLU A 317 -23.70 18.03 -0.70
CA GLU A 317 -25.04 18.56 -0.34
C GLU A 317 -25.06 19.41 0.94
N GLY A 318 -23.99 20.16 1.22
CA GLY A 318 -23.84 20.98 2.44
C GLY A 318 -23.62 20.17 3.72
N ARG A 319 -23.38 18.86 3.61
CA ARG A 319 -23.15 17.97 4.79
C ARG A 319 -21.69 17.88 5.19
N MET A 320 -20.77 18.11 4.26
CA MET A 320 -19.32 17.98 4.41
C MET A 320 -18.63 19.06 3.59
N LEU A 321 -17.54 19.63 4.08
CA LEU A 321 -16.71 20.55 3.32
C LEU A 321 -15.81 19.73 2.38
N LEU A 322 -15.98 19.90 1.05
CA LEU A 322 -15.09 19.31 0.05
C LEU A 322 -14.05 20.35 -0.35
N ALA A 323 -12.77 20.00 -0.23
CA ALA A 323 -11.64 20.86 -0.59
C ALA A 323 -10.74 20.16 -1.61
N ASP A 324 -10.63 20.75 -2.80
CA ASP A 324 -9.68 20.37 -3.84
C ASP A 324 -8.46 21.28 -3.73
N ILE A 325 -7.34 20.70 -3.29
CA ILE A 325 -6.09 21.42 -3.07
C ILE A 325 -5.10 21.32 -4.24
N GLY A 326 -5.48 20.58 -5.30
CA GLY A 326 -4.64 20.26 -6.44
C GLY A 326 -4.01 18.86 -6.32
N HIS A 327 -3.82 18.22 -7.49
CA HIS A 327 -3.22 16.89 -7.60
C HIS A 327 -1.76 16.92 -7.09
N PHE A 328 -0.94 17.74 -7.76
CA PHE A 328 0.48 17.89 -7.40
C PHE A 328 0.65 18.33 -5.95
N GLU A 329 -0.12 19.31 -5.51
CA GLU A 329 -0.04 19.85 -4.16
C GLU A 329 -0.31 18.79 -3.10
N SER A 330 -1.25 17.87 -3.36
CA SER A 330 -1.57 16.79 -2.42
C SER A 330 -0.49 15.71 -2.33
N GLU A 331 0.29 15.49 -3.39
CA GLU A 331 1.24 14.38 -3.51
C GLU A 331 2.72 14.81 -3.53
N GLN A 332 3.03 16.10 -3.59
CA GLN A 332 4.39 16.63 -3.73
C GLN A 332 5.38 16.12 -2.68
N PHE A 333 4.90 15.63 -1.55
CA PHE A 333 5.73 15.10 -0.47
C PHE A 333 5.99 13.58 -0.58
N THR A 334 5.43 12.90 -1.56
CA THR A 334 5.65 11.48 -1.79
C THR A 334 7.13 11.12 -1.98
N PRO A 335 7.95 11.89 -2.72
CA PRO A 335 9.39 11.63 -2.79
C PRO A 335 10.09 11.70 -1.42
N ASN A 336 9.67 12.62 -0.53
CA ASN A 336 10.20 12.72 0.84
C ASN A 336 9.81 11.51 1.70
N LEU A 337 8.57 11.04 1.57
CA LEU A 337 8.08 9.84 2.23
C LEU A 337 8.91 8.62 1.80
N ILE A 338 9.13 8.43 0.49
CA ILE A 338 9.94 7.34 -0.06
C ILE A 338 11.37 7.44 0.46
N GLN A 339 11.96 8.65 0.48
CA GLN A 339 13.31 8.89 1.00
C GLN A 339 13.43 8.46 2.47
N SER A 340 12.49 8.90 3.30
CA SER A 340 12.46 8.59 4.73
C SER A 340 12.31 7.08 4.96
N ARG A 341 11.49 6.41 4.15
CA ARG A 341 11.31 4.95 4.21
C ARG A 341 12.58 4.21 3.84
N LEU A 342 13.20 4.55 2.70
CA LEU A 342 14.45 3.93 2.23
C LEU A 342 15.60 4.16 3.22
N ALA A 343 15.75 5.36 3.78
CA ALA A 343 16.77 5.64 4.79
C ALA A 343 16.65 4.72 6.03
N ARG A 344 15.43 4.31 6.39
CA ARG A 344 15.18 3.41 7.51
C ARG A 344 15.45 1.94 7.17
N ILE A 345 15.03 1.47 5.98
CA ILE A 345 15.09 0.04 5.62
C ILE A 345 16.37 -0.32 4.86
N LEU A 346 17.00 0.63 4.18
CA LEU A 346 18.25 0.49 3.43
C LEU A 346 19.23 1.63 3.79
N PRO A 347 19.73 1.72 5.04
CA PRO A 347 20.46 2.89 5.53
C PRO A 347 21.79 3.16 4.80
N THR A 348 22.30 2.19 4.05
CA THR A 348 23.54 2.32 3.25
C THR A 348 23.28 2.70 1.79
N PHE A 349 22.02 2.80 1.37
CA PHE A 349 21.66 3.17 0.01
C PHE A 349 21.39 4.68 -0.09
N ALA A 350 22.13 5.34 -0.97
CA ALA A 350 21.98 6.80 -1.15
C ALA A 350 20.73 7.13 -1.97
N THR A 351 20.03 8.17 -1.56
CA THR A 351 18.85 8.70 -2.26
C THR A 351 18.91 10.21 -2.34
N ARG A 352 18.43 10.76 -3.44
CA ARG A 352 18.40 12.20 -3.73
C ARG A 352 17.00 12.61 -4.17
N LEU A 353 16.48 13.70 -3.64
CA LEU A 353 15.26 14.31 -4.16
C LEU A 353 15.57 15.07 -5.46
N SER A 354 14.73 14.91 -6.47
CA SER A 354 14.79 15.70 -7.70
C SER A 354 14.57 17.18 -7.39
N LYS A 355 15.32 18.03 -8.07
CA LYS A 355 15.16 19.49 -8.04
C LYS A 355 14.34 19.99 -9.23
N THR A 356 14.08 19.14 -10.20
CA THR A 356 13.27 19.44 -11.37
C THR A 356 11.80 19.58 -10.96
N GLY A 357 11.22 20.74 -11.18
CA GLY A 357 9.79 20.97 -10.96
C GLY A 357 8.99 20.27 -12.04
N THR A 358 8.10 19.36 -11.66
CA THR A 358 7.30 18.58 -12.60
C THR A 358 5.83 19.00 -12.64
N ASN A 359 5.39 19.94 -11.77
CA ASN A 359 4.01 20.43 -11.80
C ASN A 359 3.68 21.13 -13.14
N PRO A 360 2.78 20.60 -13.97
CA PRO A 360 2.41 21.21 -15.24
C PRO A 360 1.38 22.34 -15.10
N ILE A 361 0.85 22.55 -13.87
CA ILE A 361 -0.23 23.52 -13.62
C ILE A 361 0.35 24.80 -13.07
N HIS A 362 0.03 25.91 -13.68
CA HIS A 362 0.41 27.24 -13.24
C HIS A 362 -0.83 28.08 -12.94
N PHE A 363 -0.74 28.92 -11.93
CA PHE A 363 -1.80 29.86 -11.55
C PHE A 363 -1.38 31.28 -11.91
N HIS A 364 -2.31 32.06 -12.45
CA HIS A 364 -2.09 33.45 -12.85
C HIS A 364 -2.85 34.41 -11.94
#